data_a467e4dc647f17c4b1a26c543232a54a
#
_entry.id   a467e4dc647f17c4b1a26c543232a54a
#
_cell.length_a   1.000
_cell.length_b   1.000
_cell.length_c   1.000
_cell.angle_alpha   90.00
_cell.angle_beta   90.00
_cell.angle_gamma   90.00
#
_symmetry.space_group_name_H-M   'P 1'
#
loop_
_entity.id
_entity.type
_entity.pdbx_description
1 polymer ?
#
loop_
_entity_poly.entity_id
_entity_poly.type
_entity_poly.pdbx_seq_one_letter_code
_entity_poly.pdbx_strand_id
1 'polypeptide(L)'
;MIYQARICNVDEERIVTDSEKSHFVTVFRECDLGQKGYLSREDLKVAVVTMFGYKPSKMETNVMMAAVLENHLPGLPLEQFTNLMSRKMAAQDRYDQIRQIFSAFDARCRGFLTLEDFKRAFADVTPRLPEQTVLEAFREVDRDLDGHVSFKDFEIVMHHE
;
A
#
# COMPACT_ATOMS: atom_id res chain seq x y z
N MET A 1 8.47 2.39 21.27
CA MET A 1 8.46 3.79 20.80
C MET A 1 9.67 4.17 19.96
N ILE A 2 10.90 4.08 20.46
CA ILE A 2 12.10 4.46 19.66
C ILE A 2 12.37 3.50 18.47
N TYR A 3 11.80 2.31 18.48
CA TYR A 3 12.01 1.29 17.46
C TYR A 3 10.98 1.32 16.34
N GLN A 4 9.81 1.82 16.61
CA GLN A 4 8.78 2.11 15.60
C GLN A 4 9.29 3.15 14.60
N ALA A 5 9.97 4.19 15.07
CA ALA A 5 10.51 5.27 14.24
C ALA A 5 11.61 4.85 13.24
N ARG A 6 12.22 3.69 13.39
CA ARG A 6 13.23 3.18 12.44
C ARG A 6 12.68 2.20 11.41
N ILE A 7 11.54 1.57 11.71
CA ILE A 7 10.86 0.66 10.78
C ILE A 7 9.83 1.43 9.94
N CYS A 8 9.32 2.55 10.47
CA CYS A 8 8.21 3.32 9.90
C CYS A 8 8.59 4.71 9.40
N ASN A 9 9.79 4.91 8.84
CA ASN A 9 10.04 6.09 8.01
C ASN A 9 9.34 5.94 6.64
N VAL A 10 8.04 5.64 6.66
CA VAL A 10 7.22 5.46 5.46
C VAL A 10 6.34 6.69 5.20
N ASP A 11 6.49 7.77 6.00
CA ASP A 11 5.75 9.01 5.83
C ASP A 11 6.42 10.02 4.87
N GLU A 12 7.43 9.60 4.13
CA GLU A 12 7.82 10.39 2.96
C GLU A 12 6.78 10.15 1.88
N GLU A 13 5.94 11.14 1.62
CA GLU A 13 5.09 11.17 0.42
C GLU A 13 5.97 10.78 -0.77
N ARG A 14 5.66 9.62 -1.35
CA ARG A 14 6.40 9.15 -2.52
C ARG A 14 6.31 10.20 -3.63
N ILE A 15 7.44 10.78 -3.96
CA ILE A 15 7.52 11.71 -5.08
C ILE A 15 7.40 10.92 -6.37
N VAL A 16 6.36 11.21 -7.15
CA VAL A 16 6.18 10.61 -8.47
C VAL A 16 7.25 11.15 -9.41
N THR A 17 7.99 10.26 -10.04
CA THR A 17 9.03 10.63 -11.01
C THR A 17 8.42 11.14 -12.31
N ASP A 18 9.20 11.92 -13.09
CA ASP A 18 8.76 12.39 -14.40
C ASP A 18 8.49 11.24 -15.37
N SER A 19 9.22 10.14 -15.25
CA SER A 19 9.00 8.92 -16.02
C SER A 19 7.64 8.29 -15.72
N GLU A 20 7.27 8.24 -14.44
CA GLU A 20 5.96 7.73 -14.02
C GLU A 20 4.82 8.63 -14.48
N LYS A 21 4.98 9.94 -14.38
CA LYS A 21 4.00 10.91 -14.91
C LYS A 21 3.81 10.74 -16.42
N SER A 22 4.90 10.56 -17.16
CA SER A 22 4.84 10.29 -18.61
C SER A 22 4.12 9.00 -18.92
N HIS A 23 4.31 7.97 -18.10
CA HIS A 23 3.60 6.71 -18.21
C HIS A 23 2.09 6.87 -17.97
N PHE A 24 1.69 7.64 -16.95
CA PHE A 24 0.28 7.95 -16.68
C PHE A 24 -0.37 8.66 -17.86
N VAL A 25 0.30 9.63 -18.45
CA VAL A 25 -0.19 10.36 -19.63
C VAL A 25 -0.38 9.41 -20.81
N THR A 26 0.57 8.52 -21.04
CA THR A 26 0.50 7.52 -22.12
C THR A 26 -0.68 6.59 -21.92
N VAL A 27 -0.84 6.03 -20.73
CA VAL A 27 -1.97 5.14 -20.40
C VAL A 27 -3.31 5.86 -20.55
N PHE A 28 -3.39 7.10 -20.08
CA PHE A 28 -4.59 7.93 -20.23
C PHE A 28 -4.98 8.08 -21.70
N ARG A 29 -4.04 8.44 -22.55
CA ARG A 29 -4.28 8.62 -23.99
C ARG A 29 -4.70 7.33 -24.69
N GLU A 30 -4.09 6.23 -24.31
CA GLU A 30 -4.44 4.91 -24.88
C GLU A 30 -5.83 4.46 -24.47
N CYS A 31 -6.26 4.78 -23.24
CA CYS A 31 -7.57 4.39 -22.71
C CYS A 31 -8.69 5.37 -23.06
N ASP A 32 -8.36 6.61 -23.42
CA ASP A 32 -9.34 7.62 -23.84
C ASP A 32 -9.86 7.34 -25.25
N LEU A 33 -10.81 6.41 -25.34
CA LEU A 33 -11.44 6.07 -26.61
C LEU A 33 -12.24 7.26 -27.15
N GLY A 34 -11.91 7.67 -28.36
CA GLY A 34 -12.54 8.80 -29.02
C GLY A 34 -11.91 10.15 -28.69
N GLN A 35 -10.79 10.19 -27.97
CA GLN A 35 -10.03 11.41 -27.67
C GLN A 35 -10.89 12.52 -27.06
N LYS A 36 -11.69 12.15 -26.06
CA LYS A 36 -12.65 13.04 -25.38
C LYS A 36 -11.99 14.04 -24.41
N GLY A 37 -10.75 13.76 -23.97
CA GLY A 37 -10.06 14.52 -22.94
C GLY A 37 -10.40 14.07 -21.51
N TYR A 38 -11.17 12.99 -21.35
CA TYR A 38 -11.53 12.40 -20.06
C TYR A 38 -11.76 10.90 -20.21
N LEU A 39 -11.62 10.16 -19.11
CA LEU A 39 -11.93 8.74 -19.08
C LEU A 39 -13.35 8.50 -18.57
N SER A 40 -14.09 7.67 -19.29
CA SER A 40 -15.34 7.12 -18.78
C SER A 40 -15.06 6.11 -17.68
N ARG A 41 -16.11 5.66 -16.99
CA ARG A 41 -16.02 4.58 -16.00
C ARG A 41 -15.35 3.31 -16.57
N GLU A 42 -15.73 2.93 -17.78
CA GLU A 42 -15.17 1.75 -18.45
C GLU A 42 -13.73 1.97 -18.88
N ASP A 43 -13.41 3.16 -19.39
CA ASP A 43 -12.03 3.52 -19.75
C ASP A 43 -11.11 3.48 -18.55
N LEU A 44 -11.57 3.95 -17.37
CA LEU A 44 -10.82 3.91 -16.12
C LEU A 44 -10.53 2.48 -15.67
N LYS A 45 -11.47 1.57 -15.80
CA LYS A 45 -11.26 0.15 -15.49
C LYS A 45 -10.13 -0.45 -16.34
N VAL A 46 -10.13 -0.13 -17.64
CA VAL A 46 -9.07 -0.57 -18.57
C VAL A 46 -7.72 0.03 -18.16
N ALA A 47 -7.68 1.30 -17.78
CA ALA A 47 -6.46 1.95 -17.31
C ALA A 47 -5.90 1.28 -16.05
N VAL A 48 -6.72 0.92 -15.09
CA VAL A 48 -6.30 0.20 -13.87
C VAL A 48 -5.74 -1.19 -14.21
N VAL A 49 -6.38 -1.92 -15.09
CA VAL A 49 -5.88 -3.22 -15.57
C VAL A 49 -4.51 -3.05 -16.24
N THR A 50 -4.36 -2.04 -17.08
CA THR A 50 -3.10 -1.76 -17.79
C THR A 50 -1.97 -1.42 -16.82
N MET A 51 -2.24 -0.62 -15.79
CA MET A 51 -1.22 -0.15 -14.86
C MET A 51 -0.91 -1.14 -13.74
N PHE A 52 -1.91 -1.81 -13.20
CA PHE A 52 -1.78 -2.61 -11.97
C PHE A 52 -2.04 -4.11 -12.18
N GLY A 53 -2.53 -4.50 -13.35
CA GLY A 53 -2.72 -5.90 -13.71
C GLY A 53 -3.95 -6.58 -13.12
N TYR A 54 -4.88 -5.84 -12.49
CA TYR A 54 -6.10 -6.39 -11.93
C TYR A 54 -7.33 -5.53 -12.30
N LYS A 55 -8.49 -6.17 -12.34
CA LYS A 55 -9.75 -5.46 -12.57
C LYS A 55 -10.27 -4.87 -11.26
N PRO A 56 -10.50 -3.54 -11.18
CA PRO A 56 -11.03 -2.92 -9.98
C PRO A 56 -12.46 -3.39 -9.71
N SER A 57 -12.82 -3.52 -8.43
CA SER A 57 -14.17 -3.85 -8.02
C SER A 57 -15.13 -2.69 -8.33
N LYS A 58 -16.43 -2.98 -8.28
CA LYS A 58 -17.45 -1.94 -8.44
C LYS A 58 -17.32 -0.84 -7.38
N MET A 59 -17.05 -1.22 -6.12
CA MET A 59 -16.88 -0.27 -5.03
C MET A 59 -15.62 0.58 -5.22
N GLU A 60 -14.51 -0.01 -5.58
CA GLU A 60 -13.27 0.70 -5.85
C GLU A 60 -13.45 1.69 -7.00
N THR A 61 -14.09 1.27 -8.09
CA THR A 61 -14.39 2.16 -9.22
C THR A 61 -15.31 3.31 -8.80
N ASN A 62 -16.29 3.06 -7.95
CA ASN A 62 -17.18 4.12 -7.41
C ASN A 62 -16.38 5.15 -6.61
N VAL A 63 -15.46 4.73 -5.78
CA VAL A 63 -14.59 5.63 -5.01
C VAL A 63 -13.71 6.47 -5.94
N MET A 64 -13.11 5.85 -6.94
CA MET A 64 -12.27 6.56 -7.92
C MET A 64 -13.06 7.59 -8.74
N MET A 65 -14.34 7.33 -9.04
CA MET A 65 -15.20 8.22 -9.82
C MET A 65 -16.01 9.20 -8.96
N ALA A 66 -15.89 9.16 -7.64
CA ALA A 66 -16.69 9.98 -6.73
C ALA A 66 -16.53 11.49 -7.01
N ALA A 67 -15.30 11.97 -7.19
CA ALA A 67 -15.02 13.38 -7.49
C ALA A 67 -15.61 13.83 -8.84
N VAL A 68 -15.67 12.94 -9.80
CA VAL A 68 -16.29 13.18 -11.11
C VAL A 68 -17.80 13.43 -10.96
N LEU A 69 -18.45 12.60 -10.16
CA LEU A 69 -19.88 12.71 -9.89
C LEU A 69 -20.22 13.97 -9.06
N GLU A 70 -19.42 14.25 -8.05
CA GLU A 70 -19.60 15.43 -7.18
C GLU A 70 -19.46 16.74 -7.96
N ASN A 71 -18.53 16.80 -8.90
CA ASN A 71 -18.26 17.99 -9.70
C ASN A 71 -19.05 18.03 -11.02
N HIS A 72 -19.98 17.10 -11.23
CA HIS A 72 -20.79 16.99 -12.45
C HIS A 72 -19.96 16.96 -13.74
N LEU A 73 -18.80 16.28 -13.71
CA LEU A 73 -17.94 16.14 -14.86
C LEU A 73 -18.39 14.97 -15.75
N PRO A 74 -18.15 15.04 -17.07
CA PRO A 74 -18.53 13.95 -17.99
C PRO A 74 -17.67 12.68 -17.82
N GLY A 75 -16.49 12.82 -17.22
CA GLY A 75 -15.56 11.74 -16.94
C GLY A 75 -14.33 12.24 -16.19
N LEU A 76 -13.34 11.38 -16.00
CA LEU A 76 -12.14 11.67 -15.24
C LEU A 76 -11.10 12.39 -16.11
N PRO A 77 -10.78 13.68 -15.83
CA PRO A 77 -9.74 14.41 -16.57
C PRO A 77 -8.35 13.91 -16.27
N LEU A 78 -7.38 14.24 -17.15
CA LEU A 78 -5.98 13.83 -17.01
C LEU A 78 -5.36 14.20 -15.66
N GLU A 79 -5.57 15.42 -15.18
CA GLU A 79 -5.01 15.89 -13.91
C GLU A 79 -5.49 15.03 -12.73
N GLN A 80 -6.80 14.80 -12.64
CA GLN A 80 -7.38 13.98 -11.60
C GLN A 80 -6.97 12.50 -11.74
N PHE A 81 -6.85 12.01 -12.96
CA PHE A 81 -6.34 10.67 -13.24
C PHE A 81 -4.90 10.50 -12.74
N THR A 82 -4.03 11.47 -13.05
CA THR A 82 -2.63 11.44 -12.60
C THR A 82 -2.53 11.44 -11.08
N ASN A 83 -3.30 12.28 -10.41
CA ASN A 83 -3.35 12.33 -8.94
C ASN A 83 -3.85 11.00 -8.34
N LEU A 84 -4.88 10.43 -8.93
CA LEU A 84 -5.47 9.16 -8.49
C LEU A 84 -4.47 8.00 -8.65
N MET A 85 -3.80 7.91 -9.80
CA MET A 85 -2.80 6.89 -10.06
C MET A 85 -1.57 7.03 -9.18
N SER A 86 -1.14 8.26 -8.89
CA SER A 86 -0.04 8.53 -7.97
C SER A 86 -0.33 8.02 -6.56
N ARG A 87 -1.53 8.28 -6.04
CA ARG A 87 -1.95 7.77 -4.71
C ARG A 87 -2.05 6.25 -4.70
N LYS A 88 -2.57 5.68 -5.76
CA LYS A 88 -2.72 4.22 -5.89
C LYS A 88 -1.35 3.52 -5.95
N MET A 89 -0.40 4.08 -6.66
CA MET A 89 0.98 3.57 -6.67
C MET A 89 1.65 3.69 -5.30
N ALA A 90 1.48 4.82 -4.62
CA ALA A 90 2.00 5.00 -3.27
C ALA A 90 1.43 3.99 -2.28
N ALA A 91 0.13 3.70 -2.36
CA ALA A 91 -0.52 2.69 -1.54
C ALA A 91 -0.01 1.27 -1.86
N GLN A 92 0.21 0.96 -3.13
CA GLN A 92 0.77 -0.32 -3.57
C GLN A 92 2.20 -0.50 -3.07
N ASP A 93 3.04 0.52 -3.19
CA ASP A 93 4.42 0.47 -2.72
C ASP A 93 4.50 0.29 -1.20
N ARG A 94 3.63 0.96 -0.45
CA ARG A 94 3.53 0.81 1.00
C ARG A 94 3.15 -0.61 1.38
N TYR A 95 2.18 -1.18 0.71
CA TYR A 95 1.77 -2.58 0.90
C TYR A 95 2.94 -3.54 0.63
N ASP A 96 3.64 -3.34 -0.48
CA ASP A 96 4.78 -4.18 -0.86
C ASP A 96 5.93 -4.06 0.16
N GLN A 97 6.20 -2.86 0.68
CA GLN A 97 7.19 -2.64 1.74
C GLN A 97 6.83 -3.38 3.03
N ILE A 98 5.58 -3.28 3.48
CA ILE A 98 5.07 -3.97 4.67
C ILE A 98 5.21 -5.49 4.47
N ARG A 99 4.86 -5.99 3.30
CA ARG A 99 4.97 -7.40 2.95
C ARG A 99 6.43 -7.89 2.95
N GLN A 100 7.36 -7.08 2.45
CA GLN A 100 8.79 -7.39 2.50
C GLN A 100 9.32 -7.46 3.94
N ILE A 101 8.92 -6.51 4.79
CA ILE A 101 9.29 -6.50 6.22
C ILE A 101 8.74 -7.75 6.90
N PHE A 102 7.47 -8.08 6.69
CA PHE A 102 6.85 -9.29 7.23
C PHE A 102 7.60 -10.55 6.80
N SER A 103 7.95 -10.66 5.53
CA SER A 103 8.70 -11.79 4.98
C SER A 103 10.10 -11.92 5.58
N ALA A 104 10.75 -10.80 5.89
CA ALA A 104 12.04 -10.80 6.57
C ALA A 104 11.94 -11.35 8.01
N PHE A 105 10.83 -11.07 8.71
CA PHE A 105 10.55 -11.66 10.03
C PHE A 105 10.19 -13.14 9.94
N ASP A 106 9.45 -13.53 8.89
CA ASP A 106 8.94 -14.89 8.69
C ASP A 106 9.96 -15.77 7.95
N ALA A 107 11.09 -16.06 8.61
CA ALA A 107 12.17 -16.84 7.99
C ALA A 107 11.78 -18.28 7.64
N ARG A 108 10.78 -18.84 8.28
CA ARG A 108 10.26 -20.19 8.01
C ARG A 108 9.12 -20.21 6.99
N CYS A 109 8.74 -19.05 6.45
CA CYS A 109 7.67 -18.92 5.44
C CYS A 109 6.36 -19.59 5.83
N ARG A 110 5.96 -19.46 7.10
CA ARG A 110 4.73 -20.07 7.62
C ARG A 110 3.47 -19.21 7.40
N GLY A 111 3.65 -17.94 7.03
CA GLY A 111 2.56 -16.98 6.86
C GLY A 111 2.09 -16.33 8.16
N PHE A 112 2.76 -16.60 9.28
CA PHE A 112 2.54 -15.98 10.57
C PHE A 112 3.86 -15.84 11.34
N LEU A 113 3.90 -14.91 12.28
CA LEU A 113 5.06 -14.65 13.12
C LEU A 113 4.83 -15.17 14.54
N THR A 114 5.86 -15.77 15.12
CA THR A 114 5.89 -16.15 16.53
C THR A 114 6.76 -15.18 17.32
N LEU A 115 6.70 -15.27 18.66
CA LEU A 115 7.58 -14.48 19.52
C LEU A 115 9.07 -14.76 19.21
N GLU A 116 9.43 -15.98 18.87
CA GLU A 116 10.81 -16.32 18.48
C GLU A 116 11.23 -15.63 17.20
N ASP A 117 10.35 -15.50 16.22
CA ASP A 117 10.61 -14.75 14.98
C ASP A 117 10.87 -13.27 15.27
N PHE A 118 10.11 -12.68 16.18
CA PHE A 118 10.34 -11.31 16.67
C PHE A 118 11.68 -11.17 17.36
N LYS A 119 12.01 -12.08 18.30
CA LYS A 119 13.29 -12.06 19.02
C LYS A 119 14.47 -12.14 18.07
N ARG A 120 14.40 -13.04 17.09
CA ARG A 120 15.48 -13.21 16.11
C ARG A 120 15.64 -11.96 15.25
N ALA A 121 14.56 -11.43 14.69
CA ALA A 121 14.60 -10.25 13.83
C ALA A 121 15.13 -9.02 14.58
N PHE A 122 14.69 -8.80 15.82
CA PHE A 122 15.20 -7.70 16.65
C PHE A 122 16.65 -7.91 17.11
N ALA A 123 17.08 -9.14 17.35
CA ALA A 123 18.47 -9.43 17.69
C ALA A 123 19.43 -9.08 16.54
N ASP A 124 19.01 -9.28 15.30
CA ASP A 124 19.80 -8.94 14.11
C ASP A 124 19.93 -7.42 13.92
N VAL A 125 18.87 -6.66 14.19
CA VAL A 125 18.80 -5.21 13.96
C VAL A 125 19.27 -4.42 15.18
N THR A 126 18.89 -4.85 16.37
CA THR A 126 19.17 -4.15 17.65
C THR A 126 19.52 -5.15 18.75
N PRO A 127 20.75 -5.69 18.74
CA PRO A 127 21.14 -6.74 19.70
C PRO A 127 21.12 -6.29 21.17
N ARG A 128 21.06 -4.99 21.44
CA ARG A 128 21.00 -4.43 22.79
C ARG A 128 19.60 -4.24 23.35
N LEU A 129 18.57 -4.59 22.57
CA LEU A 129 17.18 -4.41 22.98
C LEU A 129 16.83 -5.43 24.09
N PRO A 130 16.25 -4.98 25.23
CA PRO A 130 15.82 -5.90 26.27
C PRO A 130 14.75 -6.87 25.74
N GLU A 131 14.84 -8.12 26.14
CA GLU A 131 13.86 -9.16 25.79
C GLU A 131 12.42 -8.78 26.17
N GLN A 132 12.27 -8.11 27.31
CA GLN A 132 10.97 -7.62 27.78
C GLN A 132 10.34 -6.65 26.79
N THR A 133 11.11 -5.76 26.18
CA THR A 133 10.63 -4.81 25.17
C THR A 133 10.13 -5.53 23.91
N VAL A 134 10.84 -6.57 23.48
CA VAL A 134 10.41 -7.41 22.34
C VAL A 134 9.09 -8.12 22.64
N LEU A 135 8.97 -8.66 23.86
CA LEU A 135 7.74 -9.33 24.32
C LEU A 135 6.54 -8.37 24.34
N GLU A 136 6.74 -7.16 24.83
CA GLU A 136 5.69 -6.12 24.86
C GLU A 136 5.28 -5.72 23.44
N ALA A 137 6.23 -5.52 22.54
CA ALA A 137 5.96 -5.24 21.15
C ALA A 137 5.16 -6.37 20.48
N PHE A 138 5.52 -7.63 20.74
CA PHE A 138 4.80 -8.77 20.20
C PHE A 138 3.35 -8.81 20.71
N ARG A 139 3.13 -8.56 21.99
CA ARG A 139 1.77 -8.53 22.57
C ARG A 139 0.89 -7.43 21.99
N GLU A 140 1.47 -6.27 21.68
CA GLU A 140 0.72 -5.18 21.03
C GLU A 140 0.25 -5.57 19.62
N VAL A 141 1.05 -6.32 18.89
CA VAL A 141 0.74 -6.75 17.52
C VAL A 141 -0.17 -7.97 17.48
N ASP A 142 0.00 -8.91 18.44
CA ASP A 142 -0.84 -10.12 18.57
C ASP A 142 -2.20 -9.77 19.19
N ARG A 143 -3.11 -9.27 18.37
CA ARG A 143 -4.42 -8.77 18.82
C ARG A 143 -5.34 -9.87 19.34
N ASP A 144 -5.24 -11.07 18.77
CA ASP A 144 -6.06 -12.23 19.14
C ASP A 144 -5.52 -12.97 20.36
N LEU A 145 -4.30 -12.63 20.81
CA LEU A 145 -3.61 -13.28 21.93
C LEU A 145 -3.47 -14.81 21.74
N ASP A 146 -3.32 -15.25 20.50
CA ASP A 146 -3.16 -16.66 20.14
C ASP A 146 -1.67 -17.10 20.06
N GLY A 147 -0.74 -16.19 20.28
CA GLY A 147 0.69 -16.45 20.17
C GLY A 147 1.25 -16.38 18.76
N HIS A 148 0.43 -15.96 17.80
CA HIS A 148 0.79 -15.83 16.40
C HIS A 148 0.35 -14.47 15.85
N VAL A 149 1.22 -13.82 15.08
CA VAL A 149 0.92 -12.57 14.37
C VAL A 149 0.70 -12.89 12.90
N SER A 150 -0.52 -12.72 12.43
CA SER A 150 -0.85 -12.85 11.00
C SER A 150 -0.34 -11.64 10.23
N PHE A 151 -0.23 -11.79 8.90
CA PHE A 151 0.10 -10.64 8.04
C PHE A 151 -0.91 -9.49 8.22
N LYS A 152 -2.18 -9.80 8.37
CA LYS A 152 -3.24 -8.81 8.59
C LYS A 152 -3.05 -8.02 9.89
N ASP A 153 -2.71 -8.69 10.99
CA ASP A 153 -2.41 -8.01 12.25
C ASP A 153 -1.19 -7.11 12.14
N PHE A 154 -0.16 -7.60 11.47
CA PHE A 154 1.06 -6.84 11.19
C PHE A 154 0.79 -5.61 10.31
N GLU A 155 0.02 -5.77 9.25
CA GLU A 155 -0.39 -4.70 8.34
C GLU A 155 -1.17 -3.60 9.08
N ILE A 156 -2.12 -3.97 9.92
CA ILE A 156 -2.93 -3.02 10.70
C ILE A 156 -2.04 -2.14 11.57
N VAL A 157 -1.08 -2.72 12.27
CA VAL A 157 -0.16 -1.96 13.14
C VAL A 157 0.73 -1.02 12.32
N MET A 158 1.19 -1.47 11.16
CA MET A 158 2.05 -0.67 10.28
C MET A 158 1.31 0.49 9.59
N HIS A 159 -0.01 0.43 9.47
CA HIS A 159 -0.82 1.50 8.90
C HIS A 159 -1.30 2.55 9.91
N HIS A 160 -1.27 2.24 11.20
CA HIS A 160 -1.80 3.12 12.27
C HIS A 160 -0.74 4.06 12.86
N GLU A 161 0.38 4.22 12.22
CA GLU A 161 1.40 5.20 12.54
C GLU A 161 1.49 6.24 11.42
#